data_e3e64e3e082e3f6cf269861243990f30
#
_entry.id   e3e64e3e082e3f6cf269861243990f30
#
_cell.length_a   1.000
_cell.length_b   1.000
_cell.length_c   1.000
_cell.angle_alpha   90.00
_cell.angle_beta   90.00
_cell.angle_gamma   90.00
#
_symmetry.space_group_name_H-M   'P 1'
#
loop_
_entity.id
_entity.type
_entity.pdbx_description
1 polymer ?
#
loop_
_entity_poly.entity_id
_entity_poly.type
_entity_poly.pdbx_seq_one_letter_code
_entity_poly.pdbx_strand_id
1 'polypeptide(L)'
;MPGVLTAAIPALPALLLGFFLMQTGNTFQGTILSIRGEIEGFTLAQIGAVGAGFWAGVIIGSLRAAGVIRRVGHIRTFASFGAIAGAAPLVHLLVIDPYVWIAARALTGFCFAAMFIVIESWLNAGASSENRGQILSIYGMTGLLAGIGGQLLLPTTDPAGFRPFCIIACIISLALAPIALTQGAAPAPPGEGSHVSLGRLYRESPLGVAAGFLGGVTTGAFFTLGPIFAEMRGLSMGEIAIFMACGTLGGFVAAWPLGLLSDRWDRRLVIIGAAAAAAASLTTMLALAPGDAYPWLLYLCVALFGGMIIPTYSLALAHLSDAVSQEEMVAASGGLLLAHGAGAAAGPLIAGFAMSATPRGLSYTLVAAQVLIVLFGVRRFFSRAAAPVAHKSAFAVEPPVPVGTEFAIAHSTPA
;
A
#
# COMPACT_ATOMS: atom_id res chain seq x y z
N MET A 1 7.94 7.79 -27.13
CA MET A 1 6.95 6.79 -26.68
C MET A 1 5.81 7.32 -25.80
N PRO A 2 5.90 8.46 -25.06
CA PRO A 2 4.74 9.00 -24.32
C PRO A 2 3.52 9.31 -25.19
N GLY A 3 3.72 9.77 -26.42
CA GLY A 3 2.62 10.16 -27.30
C GLY A 3 1.71 9.03 -27.80
N VAL A 4 2.18 7.77 -27.80
CA VAL A 4 1.38 6.62 -28.25
C VAL A 4 0.39 6.19 -27.14
N LEU A 5 0.80 6.27 -25.88
CA LEU A 5 -0.05 5.92 -24.72
C LEU A 5 -1.16 6.95 -24.48
N THR A 6 -0.84 8.25 -24.65
CA THR A 6 -1.84 9.33 -24.52
C THR A 6 -2.84 9.32 -25.67
N ALA A 7 -2.47 8.84 -26.85
CA ALA A 7 -3.41 8.63 -27.95
C ALA A 7 -4.38 7.46 -27.70
N ALA A 8 -3.91 6.42 -26.97
CA ALA A 8 -4.72 5.26 -26.62
C ALA A 8 -5.69 5.56 -25.44
N ILE A 9 -5.26 6.36 -24.45
CA ILE A 9 -6.07 6.78 -23.31
C ILE A 9 -5.94 8.28 -23.11
N PRO A 10 -6.80 9.10 -23.71
CA PRO A 10 -6.74 10.55 -23.54
C PRO A 10 -6.84 11.02 -22.08
N ALA A 11 -7.54 10.25 -21.24
CA ALA A 11 -7.70 10.50 -19.80
C ALA A 11 -6.46 10.14 -18.96
N LEU A 12 -5.48 9.41 -19.51
CA LEU A 12 -4.34 8.87 -18.72
C LEU A 12 -3.58 9.93 -17.93
N PRO A 13 -3.18 11.09 -18.49
CA PRO A 13 -2.46 12.10 -17.70
C PRO A 13 -3.29 12.67 -16.56
N ALA A 14 -4.58 12.88 -16.77
CA ALA A 14 -5.49 13.40 -15.75
C ALA A 14 -5.71 12.38 -14.61
N LEU A 15 -5.87 11.09 -14.94
CA LEU A 15 -6.00 10.01 -13.98
C LEU A 15 -4.73 9.84 -13.14
N LEU A 16 -3.55 9.86 -13.78
CA LEU A 16 -2.26 9.74 -13.09
C LEU A 16 -1.98 10.96 -12.21
N LEU A 17 -2.32 12.18 -12.66
CA LEU A 17 -2.18 13.39 -11.85
C LEU A 17 -3.13 13.36 -10.64
N GLY A 18 -4.40 13.01 -10.85
CA GLY A 18 -5.36 12.86 -9.75
C GLY A 18 -4.91 11.80 -8.74
N PHE A 19 -4.43 10.65 -9.22
CA PHE A 19 -3.87 9.60 -8.37
C PHE A 19 -2.63 10.07 -7.61
N PHE A 20 -1.70 10.75 -8.27
CA PHE A 20 -0.49 11.31 -7.65
C PHE A 20 -0.84 12.26 -6.51
N LEU A 21 -1.71 13.24 -6.75
CA LEU A 21 -2.13 14.20 -5.73
C LEU A 21 -2.85 13.51 -4.57
N MET A 22 -3.81 12.65 -4.86
CA MET A 22 -4.55 11.90 -3.87
C MET A 22 -3.62 11.07 -2.96
N GLN A 23 -2.70 10.32 -3.56
CA GLN A 23 -1.77 9.47 -2.82
C GLN A 23 -0.72 10.27 -2.05
N THR A 24 -0.25 11.40 -2.58
CA THR A 24 0.62 12.36 -1.87
C THR A 24 -0.07 12.86 -0.60
N GLY A 25 -1.32 13.30 -0.72
CA GLY A 25 -2.12 13.76 0.42
C GLY A 25 -2.34 12.67 1.46
N ASN A 26 -2.66 11.44 1.03
CA ASN A 26 -2.86 10.29 1.92
C ASN A 26 -1.59 9.93 2.70
N THR A 27 -0.45 9.87 2.02
CA THR A 27 0.83 9.53 2.65
C THR A 27 1.22 10.61 3.66
N PHE A 28 1.12 11.88 3.29
CA PHE A 28 1.40 12.99 4.20
C PHE A 28 0.46 12.98 5.40
N GLN A 29 -0.85 12.73 5.20
CA GLN A 29 -1.82 12.60 6.28
C GLN A 29 -1.45 11.48 7.25
N GLY A 30 -1.06 10.31 6.74
CA GLY A 30 -0.68 9.18 7.58
C GLY A 30 0.46 9.53 8.53
N THR A 31 1.52 10.14 8.01
CA THR A 31 2.70 10.55 8.79
C THR A 31 2.38 11.66 9.80
N ILE A 32 1.66 12.70 9.36
CA ILE A 32 1.26 13.81 10.24
C ILE A 32 0.37 13.33 11.37
N LEU A 33 -0.60 12.45 11.12
CA LEU A 33 -1.49 11.97 12.18
C LEU A 33 -0.76 11.15 13.25
N SER A 34 0.27 10.40 12.86
CA SER A 34 1.08 9.66 13.83
C SER A 34 1.84 10.62 14.75
N ILE A 35 2.56 11.58 14.20
CA ILE A 35 3.34 12.58 14.97
C ILE A 35 2.39 13.49 15.77
N ARG A 36 1.33 13.98 15.15
CA ARG A 36 0.36 14.83 15.84
C ARG A 36 -0.34 14.09 16.98
N GLY A 37 -0.68 12.82 16.80
CA GLY A 37 -1.27 12.01 17.87
C GLY A 37 -0.36 11.91 19.09
N GLU A 38 0.95 11.80 18.91
CA GLU A 38 1.93 11.83 19.99
C GLU A 38 1.97 13.19 20.68
N ILE A 39 2.00 14.29 19.92
CA ILE A 39 1.94 15.68 20.45
C ILE A 39 0.67 15.89 21.28
N GLU A 40 -0.47 15.33 20.86
CA GLU A 40 -1.75 15.44 21.59
C GLU A 40 -1.86 14.44 22.76
N GLY A 41 -0.81 13.67 23.03
CA GLY A 41 -0.76 12.74 24.17
C GLY A 41 -1.52 11.44 23.96
N PHE A 42 -1.81 11.04 22.72
CA PHE A 42 -2.39 9.74 22.43
C PHE A 42 -1.38 8.62 22.76
N THR A 43 -1.88 7.55 23.32
CA THR A 43 -1.04 6.35 23.53
C THR A 43 -0.63 5.75 22.17
N LEU A 44 0.51 5.06 22.15
CA LEU A 44 1.00 4.38 20.93
C LEU A 44 -0.01 3.35 20.40
N ALA A 45 -0.78 2.72 21.29
CA ALA A 45 -1.89 1.83 20.93
C ALA A 45 -3.04 2.59 20.23
N GLN A 46 -3.39 3.81 20.70
CA GLN A 46 -4.39 4.65 20.05
C GLN A 46 -3.92 5.14 18.68
N ILE A 47 -2.65 5.55 18.54
CA ILE A 47 -2.06 5.93 17.25
C ILE A 47 -2.06 4.73 16.29
N GLY A 48 -1.70 3.55 16.78
CA GLY A 48 -1.83 2.30 16.02
C GLY A 48 -3.27 2.04 15.56
N ALA A 49 -4.26 2.30 16.43
CA ALA A 49 -5.67 2.15 16.11
C ALA A 49 -6.15 3.18 15.04
N VAL A 50 -5.63 4.40 15.05
CA VAL A 50 -5.89 5.40 13.99
C VAL A 50 -5.40 4.89 12.63
N GLY A 51 -4.18 4.31 12.56
CA GLY A 51 -3.67 3.68 11.35
C GLY A 51 -4.48 2.45 10.92
N ALA A 52 -4.86 1.60 11.86
CA ALA A 52 -5.71 0.43 11.61
C ALA A 52 -7.09 0.82 11.07
N GLY A 53 -7.65 1.93 11.55
CA GLY A 53 -8.92 2.49 11.07
C GLY A 53 -8.90 2.72 9.56
N PHE A 54 -7.83 3.29 9.01
CA PHE A 54 -7.69 3.49 7.57
C PHE A 54 -7.83 2.17 6.80
N TRP A 55 -7.11 1.15 7.19
CA TRP A 55 -7.15 -0.15 6.52
C TRP A 55 -8.48 -0.88 6.70
N ALA A 56 -9.11 -0.75 7.85
CA ALA A 56 -10.48 -1.24 8.06
C ALA A 56 -11.46 -0.57 7.07
N GLY A 57 -11.32 0.75 6.90
CA GLY A 57 -12.07 1.51 5.90
C GLY A 57 -11.80 1.04 4.47
N VAL A 58 -10.52 0.80 4.12
CA VAL A 58 -10.13 0.26 2.81
C VAL A 58 -10.79 -1.09 2.55
N ILE A 59 -10.79 -2.01 3.52
CA ILE A 59 -11.46 -3.32 3.39
C ILE A 59 -12.96 -3.16 3.12
N ILE A 60 -13.64 -2.35 3.93
CA ILE A 60 -15.09 -2.12 3.78
C ILE A 60 -15.39 -1.44 2.43
N GLY A 61 -14.57 -0.46 2.04
CA GLY A 61 -14.68 0.24 0.77
C GLY A 61 -14.49 -0.69 -0.43
N SER A 62 -13.50 -1.57 -0.40
CA SER A 62 -13.25 -2.57 -1.46
C SER A 62 -14.46 -3.49 -1.68
N LEU A 63 -15.17 -3.85 -0.60
CA LEU A 63 -16.35 -4.71 -0.67
C LEU A 63 -17.61 -3.98 -1.13
N ARG A 64 -17.71 -2.67 -0.97
CA ARG A 64 -18.95 -1.90 -1.16
C ARG A 64 -18.91 -0.91 -2.32
N ALA A 65 -17.72 -0.40 -2.70
CA ALA A 65 -17.60 0.67 -3.67
C ALA A 65 -18.12 0.32 -5.07
N ALA A 66 -17.91 -0.90 -5.54
CA ALA A 66 -18.46 -1.36 -6.82
C ALA A 66 -19.99 -1.17 -6.91
N GLY A 67 -20.69 -1.44 -5.81
CA GLY A 67 -22.14 -1.22 -5.72
C GLY A 67 -22.55 0.26 -5.82
N VAL A 68 -21.74 1.15 -5.24
CA VAL A 68 -21.95 2.61 -5.33
C VAL A 68 -21.67 3.08 -6.76
N ILE A 69 -20.53 2.66 -7.35
CA ILE A 69 -20.15 3.03 -8.72
C ILE A 69 -21.24 2.61 -9.72
N ARG A 70 -21.82 1.42 -9.58
CA ARG A 70 -22.94 0.97 -10.43
C ARG A 70 -24.17 1.86 -10.33
N ARG A 71 -24.46 2.42 -9.16
CA ARG A 71 -25.65 3.24 -8.93
C ARG A 71 -25.48 4.69 -9.40
N VAL A 72 -24.32 5.30 -9.13
CA VAL A 72 -24.14 6.75 -9.34
C VAL A 72 -23.11 7.10 -10.42
N GLY A 73 -22.34 6.11 -10.89
CA GLY A 73 -21.31 6.27 -11.93
C GLY A 73 -19.94 6.67 -11.34
N HIS A 74 -18.89 6.53 -12.17
CA HIS A 74 -17.49 6.71 -11.77
C HIS A 74 -17.18 8.14 -11.32
N ILE A 75 -17.51 9.14 -12.15
CA ILE A 75 -17.15 10.55 -11.87
C ILE A 75 -17.83 11.06 -10.60
N ARG A 76 -19.11 10.77 -10.41
CA ARG A 76 -19.84 11.19 -9.21
C ARG A 76 -19.33 10.50 -7.95
N THR A 77 -19.00 9.20 -8.04
CA THR A 77 -18.37 8.46 -6.94
C THR A 77 -17.04 9.08 -6.57
N PHE A 78 -16.17 9.34 -7.56
CA PHE A 78 -14.87 9.95 -7.32
C PHE A 78 -14.98 11.35 -6.68
N ALA A 79 -15.84 12.20 -7.23
CA ALA A 79 -16.05 13.56 -6.72
C ALA A 79 -16.60 13.56 -5.30
N SER A 80 -17.63 12.75 -5.01
CA SER A 80 -18.25 12.69 -3.68
C SER A 80 -17.29 12.17 -2.62
N PHE A 81 -16.60 11.05 -2.89
CA PHE A 81 -15.67 10.49 -1.92
C PHE A 81 -14.38 11.28 -1.79
N GLY A 82 -13.91 11.92 -2.86
CA GLY A 82 -12.80 12.84 -2.78
C GLY A 82 -13.09 14.08 -1.95
N ALA A 83 -14.31 14.63 -2.06
CA ALA A 83 -14.75 15.74 -1.21
C ALA A 83 -14.80 15.34 0.27
N ILE A 84 -15.33 14.14 0.59
CA ILE A 84 -15.36 13.62 1.96
C ILE A 84 -13.92 13.38 2.47
N ALA A 85 -13.07 12.75 1.66
CA ALA A 85 -11.67 12.50 2.01
C ALA A 85 -10.87 13.80 2.20
N GLY A 86 -11.15 14.83 1.39
CA GLY A 86 -10.54 16.17 1.54
C GLY A 86 -11.00 16.91 2.79
N ALA A 87 -12.22 16.69 3.25
CA ALA A 87 -12.73 17.29 4.49
C ALA A 87 -12.22 16.59 5.76
N ALA A 88 -11.92 15.27 5.69
CA ALA A 88 -11.53 14.48 6.84
C ALA A 88 -10.29 15.01 7.60
N PRO A 89 -9.22 15.54 6.95
CA PRO A 89 -8.10 16.15 7.65
C PRO A 89 -8.53 17.30 8.59
N LEU A 90 -9.52 18.08 8.20
CA LEU A 90 -10.02 19.20 9.02
C LEU A 90 -10.79 18.71 10.25
N VAL A 91 -11.45 17.54 10.17
CA VAL A 91 -12.10 16.93 11.33
C VAL A 91 -11.09 16.59 12.42
N HIS A 92 -9.89 16.13 12.05
CA HIS A 92 -8.82 15.84 13.01
C HIS A 92 -8.33 17.09 13.77
N LEU A 93 -8.43 18.28 13.14
CA LEU A 93 -8.14 19.55 13.81
C LEU A 93 -9.27 20.02 14.74
N LEU A 94 -10.51 19.81 14.31
CA LEU A 94 -11.69 20.30 15.03
C LEU A 94 -11.94 19.49 16.30
N VAL A 95 -11.62 18.20 16.28
CA VAL A 95 -11.92 17.30 17.40
C VAL A 95 -10.67 16.46 17.70
N ILE A 96 -9.98 16.79 18.79
CA ILE A 96 -8.81 16.07 19.27
C ILE A 96 -9.27 14.94 20.19
N ASP A 97 -9.67 13.83 19.56
CA ASP A 97 -10.13 12.62 20.24
C ASP A 97 -9.71 11.38 19.43
N PRO A 98 -9.07 10.37 20.05
CA PRO A 98 -8.56 9.21 19.31
C PRO A 98 -9.66 8.39 18.64
N TYR A 99 -10.87 8.30 19.22
CA TYR A 99 -11.98 7.55 18.63
C TYR A 99 -12.57 8.26 17.41
N VAL A 100 -12.66 9.59 17.47
CA VAL A 100 -13.06 10.41 16.32
C VAL A 100 -12.03 10.29 15.21
N TRP A 101 -10.73 10.27 15.56
CA TRP A 101 -9.65 10.08 14.57
C TRP A 101 -9.68 8.70 13.91
N ILE A 102 -9.94 7.63 14.69
CA ILE A 102 -10.13 6.28 14.15
C ILE A 102 -11.30 6.25 13.17
N ALA A 103 -12.45 6.85 13.54
CA ALA A 103 -13.63 6.89 12.67
C ALA A 103 -13.39 7.69 11.39
N ALA A 104 -12.75 8.88 11.49
CA ALA A 104 -12.40 9.72 10.34
C ALA A 104 -11.39 9.01 9.41
N ARG A 105 -10.42 8.28 9.97
CA ARG A 105 -9.49 7.46 9.18
C ARG A 105 -10.19 6.28 8.50
N ALA A 106 -11.13 5.61 9.17
CA ALA A 106 -11.92 4.54 8.55
C ALA A 106 -12.78 5.10 7.40
N LEU A 107 -13.40 6.25 7.57
CA LEU A 107 -14.13 6.92 6.51
C LEU A 107 -13.20 7.31 5.34
N THR A 108 -12.03 7.86 5.64
CA THR A 108 -11.01 8.20 4.62
C THR A 108 -10.59 6.95 3.85
N GLY A 109 -10.26 5.85 4.53
CA GLY A 109 -9.90 4.59 3.90
C GLY A 109 -10.98 4.04 2.97
N PHE A 110 -12.24 4.11 3.40
CA PHE A 110 -13.39 3.76 2.55
C PHE A 110 -13.45 4.61 1.27
N CYS A 111 -13.31 5.93 1.41
CA CYS A 111 -13.31 6.85 0.29
C CYS A 111 -12.15 6.56 -0.69
N PHE A 112 -10.95 6.33 -0.16
CA PHE A 112 -9.78 6.01 -0.98
C PHE A 112 -9.95 4.70 -1.74
N ALA A 113 -10.50 3.66 -1.12
CA ALA A 113 -10.79 2.40 -1.80
C ALA A 113 -11.71 2.61 -3.00
N ALA A 114 -12.77 3.40 -2.82
CA ALA A 114 -13.70 3.71 -3.91
C ALA A 114 -13.04 4.52 -5.03
N MET A 115 -12.22 5.51 -4.68
CA MET A 115 -11.49 6.33 -5.67
C MET A 115 -10.45 5.51 -6.44
N PHE A 116 -9.74 4.59 -5.79
CA PHE A 116 -8.83 3.67 -6.47
C PHE A 116 -9.55 2.80 -7.51
N ILE A 117 -10.68 2.18 -7.12
CA ILE A 117 -11.48 1.36 -8.04
C ILE A 117 -11.95 2.18 -9.26
N VAL A 118 -12.33 3.44 -9.06
CA VAL A 118 -12.69 4.33 -10.17
C VAL A 118 -11.51 4.55 -11.12
N ILE A 119 -10.33 4.93 -10.61
CA ILE A 119 -9.13 5.17 -11.43
C ILE A 119 -8.76 3.90 -12.20
N GLU A 120 -8.72 2.77 -11.51
CA GLU A 120 -8.33 1.49 -12.10
C GLU A 120 -9.31 1.03 -13.18
N SER A 121 -10.61 1.21 -12.97
CA SER A 121 -11.62 0.91 -14.00
C SER A 121 -11.37 1.71 -15.29
N TRP A 122 -10.98 2.99 -15.17
CA TRP A 122 -10.66 3.82 -16.33
C TRP A 122 -9.35 3.40 -17.01
N LEU A 123 -8.32 3.07 -16.23
CA LEU A 123 -7.04 2.59 -16.78
C LEU A 123 -7.22 1.27 -17.53
N ASN A 124 -8.01 0.36 -16.97
CA ASN A 124 -8.31 -0.93 -17.61
C ASN A 124 -9.13 -0.80 -18.89
N ALA A 125 -10.18 0.01 -18.86
CA ALA A 125 -11.05 0.19 -20.04
C ALA A 125 -10.30 0.80 -21.24
N GLY A 126 -9.25 1.59 -20.96
CA GLY A 126 -8.41 2.18 -22.00
C GLY A 126 -7.19 1.36 -22.39
N ALA A 127 -6.89 0.28 -21.67
CA ALA A 127 -5.72 -0.56 -21.90
C ALA A 127 -6.02 -1.65 -22.95
N SER A 128 -5.12 -1.83 -23.93
CA SER A 128 -5.07 -3.02 -24.78
C SER A 128 -4.22 -4.12 -24.14
N SER A 129 -4.32 -5.36 -24.64
CA SER A 129 -3.46 -6.46 -24.21
C SER A 129 -1.96 -6.13 -24.35
N GLU A 130 -1.59 -5.31 -25.34
CA GLU A 130 -0.21 -4.96 -25.66
C GLU A 130 0.37 -3.89 -24.71
N ASN A 131 -0.46 -2.93 -24.23
CA ASN A 131 0.03 -1.78 -23.44
C ASN A 131 -0.35 -1.85 -21.95
N ARG A 132 -1.16 -2.82 -21.54
CA ARG A 132 -1.69 -2.94 -20.17
C ARG A 132 -0.59 -3.04 -19.11
N GLY A 133 0.44 -3.88 -19.32
CA GLY A 133 1.57 -4.00 -18.40
C GLY A 133 2.33 -2.69 -18.23
N GLN A 134 2.48 -1.90 -19.30
CA GLN A 134 3.14 -0.60 -19.25
C GLN A 134 2.31 0.42 -18.46
N ILE A 135 0.99 0.46 -18.67
CA ILE A 135 0.07 1.34 -17.92
C ILE A 135 0.09 1.02 -16.43
N LEU A 136 0.06 -0.27 -16.08
CA LEU A 136 0.16 -0.74 -14.68
C LEU A 136 1.47 -0.32 -14.04
N SER A 137 2.59 -0.48 -14.74
CA SER A 137 3.90 -0.07 -14.25
C SER A 137 3.95 1.44 -14.00
N ILE A 138 3.42 2.26 -14.92
CA ILE A 138 3.37 3.72 -14.75
C ILE A 138 2.47 4.09 -13.56
N TYR A 139 1.32 3.43 -13.40
CA TYR A 139 0.43 3.64 -12.26
C TYR A 139 1.11 3.29 -10.93
N GLY A 140 1.75 2.12 -10.82
CA GLY A 140 2.50 1.72 -9.65
C GLY A 140 3.66 2.67 -9.31
N MET A 141 4.44 3.07 -10.33
CA MET A 141 5.52 4.05 -10.17
C MET A 141 4.99 5.41 -9.71
N THR A 142 3.87 5.87 -10.26
CA THR A 142 3.21 7.12 -9.84
C THR A 142 2.82 7.07 -8.36
N GLY A 143 2.30 5.94 -7.88
CA GLY A 143 1.96 5.74 -6.46
C GLY A 143 3.16 5.81 -5.54
N LEU A 144 4.29 5.19 -5.92
CA LEU A 144 5.52 5.24 -5.13
C LEU A 144 6.14 6.64 -5.12
N LEU A 145 6.18 7.34 -6.26
CA LEU A 145 6.64 8.73 -6.34
C LEU A 145 5.76 9.66 -5.51
N ALA A 146 4.44 9.47 -5.55
CA ALA A 146 3.50 10.21 -4.70
C ALA A 146 3.73 9.96 -3.22
N GLY A 147 4.02 8.70 -2.85
CA GLY A 147 4.40 8.32 -1.49
C GLY A 147 5.66 9.07 -1.02
N ILE A 148 6.70 9.11 -1.83
CA ILE A 148 7.92 9.88 -1.54
C ILE A 148 7.59 11.38 -1.41
N GLY A 149 6.82 11.93 -2.34
CA GLY A 149 6.40 13.34 -2.32
C GLY A 149 5.66 13.70 -1.04
N GLY A 150 4.75 12.82 -0.57
CA GLY A 150 4.02 13.02 0.68
C GLY A 150 4.93 13.05 1.91
N GLN A 151 5.96 12.19 1.96
CA GLN A 151 6.94 12.21 3.06
C GLN A 151 7.78 13.50 3.07
N LEU A 152 8.20 13.96 1.88
CA LEU A 152 9.02 15.17 1.75
C LEU A 152 8.27 16.47 2.07
N LEU A 153 6.95 16.44 2.20
CA LEU A 153 6.17 17.58 2.70
C LEU A 153 6.28 17.77 4.22
N LEU A 154 6.68 16.74 4.97
CA LEU A 154 6.74 16.78 6.43
C LEU A 154 7.57 17.97 6.97
N PRO A 155 8.82 18.22 6.53
CA PRO A 155 9.64 19.30 7.06
C PRO A 155 9.18 20.70 6.62
N THR A 156 8.22 20.81 5.72
CA THR A 156 7.72 22.12 5.24
C THR A 156 6.70 22.75 6.18
N THR A 157 6.24 22.01 7.19
CA THR A 157 5.18 22.43 8.10
C THR A 157 5.49 22.02 9.55
N ASP A 158 4.89 22.73 10.49
CA ASP A 158 4.89 22.33 11.89
C ASP A 158 3.76 21.34 12.16
N PRO A 159 4.04 20.09 12.60
CA PRO A 159 3.00 19.11 12.92
C PRO A 159 2.04 19.55 14.03
N ALA A 160 2.49 20.41 14.96
CA ALA A 160 1.64 20.98 16.01
C ALA A 160 0.65 22.02 15.49
N GLY A 161 0.91 22.61 14.31
CA GLY A 161 0.09 23.64 13.70
C GLY A 161 -1.08 23.08 12.89
N PHE A 162 -1.89 23.99 12.35
CA PHE A 162 -3.04 23.66 11.48
C PHE A 162 -2.64 23.48 10.00
N ARG A 163 -1.50 24.07 9.59
CA ARG A 163 -1.06 24.14 8.20
C ARG A 163 -0.98 22.78 7.49
N PRO A 164 -0.38 21.71 8.08
CA PRO A 164 -0.31 20.43 7.39
C PRO A 164 -1.71 19.89 7.03
N PHE A 165 -2.68 20.03 7.91
CA PHE A 165 -4.05 19.55 7.66
C PHE A 165 -4.75 20.33 6.53
N CYS A 166 -4.52 21.65 6.46
CA CYS A 166 -5.02 22.45 5.34
C CYS A 166 -4.35 22.07 4.02
N ILE A 167 -3.03 21.83 4.00
CA ILE A 167 -2.30 21.40 2.80
C ILE A 167 -2.82 20.03 2.35
N ILE A 168 -3.00 19.07 3.25
CA ILE A 168 -3.56 17.76 2.95
C ILE A 168 -4.95 17.89 2.34
N ALA A 169 -5.82 18.68 2.96
CA ALA A 169 -7.18 18.94 2.47
C ALA A 169 -7.16 19.56 1.06
N CYS A 170 -6.29 20.54 0.81
CA CYS A 170 -6.13 21.16 -0.50
C CYS A 170 -5.63 20.16 -1.55
N ILE A 171 -4.58 19.37 -1.25
CA ILE A 171 -3.99 18.40 -2.19
C ILE A 171 -5.04 17.34 -2.57
N ILE A 172 -5.76 16.77 -1.59
CA ILE A 172 -6.79 15.76 -1.86
C ILE A 172 -7.96 16.37 -2.65
N SER A 173 -8.37 17.61 -2.33
CA SER A 173 -9.43 18.30 -3.08
C SER A 173 -9.01 18.63 -4.50
N LEU A 174 -7.77 19.06 -4.72
CA LEU A 174 -7.22 19.34 -6.05
C LEU A 174 -7.10 18.07 -6.92
N ALA A 175 -6.97 16.90 -6.32
CA ALA A 175 -6.98 15.63 -7.06
C ALA A 175 -8.29 15.39 -7.83
N LEU A 176 -9.38 16.02 -7.42
CA LEU A 176 -10.69 15.90 -8.09
C LEU A 176 -10.72 16.61 -9.45
N ALA A 177 -10.02 17.74 -9.57
CA ALA A 177 -10.12 18.61 -10.74
C ALA A 177 -9.68 17.92 -12.05
N PRO A 178 -8.52 17.24 -12.15
CA PRO A 178 -8.10 16.59 -13.39
C PRO A 178 -9.11 15.56 -13.88
N ILE A 179 -9.69 14.79 -12.95
CA ILE A 179 -10.61 13.70 -13.26
C ILE A 179 -12.00 14.24 -13.61
N ALA A 180 -12.47 15.26 -12.90
CA ALA A 180 -13.77 15.89 -13.19
C ALA A 180 -13.79 16.61 -14.55
N LEU A 181 -12.64 17.13 -14.98
CA LEU A 181 -12.47 17.83 -16.27
C LEU A 181 -12.14 16.88 -17.43
N THR A 182 -11.98 15.59 -17.17
CA THR A 182 -11.67 14.61 -18.23
C THR A 182 -12.85 14.48 -19.20
N GLN A 183 -12.55 14.67 -20.48
CA GLN A 183 -13.53 14.44 -21.56
C GLN A 183 -13.49 12.97 -22.00
N GLY A 184 -14.63 12.35 -22.10
CA GLY A 184 -14.80 10.97 -22.55
C GLY A 184 -15.92 10.23 -21.82
N ALA A 185 -16.39 9.16 -22.42
CA ALA A 185 -17.37 8.29 -21.77
C ALA A 185 -16.73 7.55 -20.59
N ALA A 186 -17.43 7.53 -19.46
CA ALA A 186 -17.01 6.71 -18.32
C ALA A 186 -17.03 5.22 -18.73
N PRO A 187 -16.09 4.40 -18.23
CA PRO A 187 -16.11 2.97 -18.51
C PRO A 187 -17.39 2.29 -18.00
N ALA A 188 -17.66 1.10 -18.50
CA ALA A 188 -18.74 0.29 -17.95
C ALA A 188 -18.54 0.10 -16.43
N PRO A 189 -19.64 0.10 -15.65
CA PRO A 189 -19.51 -0.15 -14.21
C PRO A 189 -18.89 -1.52 -13.96
N PRO A 190 -18.09 -1.67 -12.89
CA PRO A 190 -17.49 -2.95 -12.54
C PRO A 190 -18.55 -4.02 -12.35
N GLY A 191 -18.32 -5.22 -12.91
CA GLY A 191 -19.21 -6.36 -12.79
C GLY A 191 -19.42 -6.80 -11.33
N GLU A 192 -20.35 -7.72 -11.11
CA GLU A 192 -20.45 -8.39 -9.81
C GLU A 192 -19.22 -9.27 -9.63
N GLY A 193 -18.37 -8.91 -8.67
CA GLY A 193 -17.15 -9.67 -8.39
C GLY A 193 -17.50 -11.07 -7.88
N SER A 194 -16.95 -12.10 -8.49
CA SER A 194 -16.92 -13.43 -7.90
C SER A 194 -16.02 -13.39 -6.65
N HIS A 195 -16.47 -13.97 -5.55
CA HIS A 195 -15.69 -14.05 -4.33
C HIS A 195 -15.13 -15.46 -4.16
N VAL A 196 -13.81 -15.61 -4.14
CA VAL A 196 -13.17 -16.83 -3.66
C VAL A 196 -13.05 -16.74 -2.13
N SER A 197 -13.49 -17.79 -1.44
CA SER A 197 -13.33 -17.80 0.02
C SER A 197 -11.85 -17.84 0.41
N LEU A 198 -11.46 -17.05 1.42
CA LEU A 198 -10.08 -17.05 1.95
C LEU A 198 -9.60 -18.46 2.33
N GLY A 199 -10.50 -19.32 2.81
CA GLY A 199 -10.16 -20.71 3.15
C GLY A 199 -9.80 -21.56 1.93
N ARG A 200 -10.42 -21.31 0.76
CA ARG A 200 -10.03 -21.96 -0.49
C ARG A 200 -8.68 -21.42 -0.98
N LEU A 201 -8.53 -20.10 -0.97
CA LEU A 201 -7.30 -19.43 -1.38
C LEU A 201 -6.09 -19.91 -0.56
N TYR A 202 -6.27 -20.07 0.76
CA TYR A 202 -5.24 -20.60 1.66
C TYR A 202 -4.89 -22.06 1.34
N ARG A 203 -5.83 -22.86 0.86
CA ARG A 203 -5.55 -24.26 0.44
C ARG A 203 -4.75 -24.31 -0.87
N GLU A 204 -5.04 -23.42 -1.80
CA GLU A 204 -4.38 -23.35 -3.11
C GLU A 204 -2.99 -22.73 -3.01
N SER A 205 -2.85 -21.59 -2.36
CA SER A 205 -1.59 -20.86 -2.18
C SER A 205 -1.36 -20.40 -0.73
N PRO A 206 -1.03 -21.36 0.17
CA PRO A 206 -0.84 -21.02 1.59
C PRO A 206 0.24 -19.99 1.83
N LEU A 207 1.37 -20.06 1.07
CA LEU A 207 2.47 -19.11 1.19
C LEU A 207 2.07 -17.73 0.65
N GLY A 208 1.34 -17.67 -0.46
CA GLY A 208 0.84 -16.41 -1.01
C GLY A 208 -0.05 -15.67 -0.02
N VAL A 209 -1.02 -16.37 0.59
CA VAL A 209 -1.92 -15.78 1.58
C VAL A 209 -1.18 -15.36 2.86
N ALA A 210 -0.26 -16.21 3.36
CA ALA A 210 0.53 -15.88 4.56
C ALA A 210 1.47 -14.68 4.30
N ALA A 211 2.16 -14.64 3.15
CA ALA A 211 3.01 -13.52 2.77
C ALA A 211 2.20 -12.25 2.53
N GLY A 212 1.02 -12.34 1.93
CA GLY A 212 0.10 -11.23 1.78
C GLY A 212 -0.33 -10.65 3.12
N PHE A 213 -0.79 -11.49 4.06
CA PHE A 213 -1.21 -11.05 5.39
C PHE A 213 -0.05 -10.48 6.21
N LEU A 214 1.07 -11.21 6.33
CA LEU A 214 2.23 -10.76 7.13
C LEU A 214 2.95 -9.58 6.47
N GLY A 215 2.96 -9.50 5.14
CA GLY A 215 3.38 -8.32 4.41
C GLY A 215 2.50 -7.11 4.74
N GLY A 216 1.17 -7.30 4.83
CA GLY A 216 0.24 -6.31 5.34
C GLY A 216 0.58 -5.86 6.77
N VAL A 217 0.78 -6.80 7.70
CA VAL A 217 1.20 -6.49 9.08
C VAL A 217 2.44 -5.59 9.07
N THR A 218 3.43 -5.92 8.25
CA THR A 218 4.68 -5.16 8.16
C THR A 218 4.47 -3.76 7.58
N THR A 219 3.77 -3.64 6.45
CA THR A 219 3.55 -2.34 5.79
C THR A 219 2.66 -1.43 6.63
N GLY A 220 1.57 -1.95 7.18
CA GLY A 220 0.67 -1.19 8.05
C GLY A 220 1.37 -0.66 9.30
N ALA A 221 2.13 -1.51 10.00
CA ALA A 221 2.88 -1.11 11.18
C ALA A 221 3.97 -0.09 10.85
N PHE A 222 4.76 -0.31 9.78
CA PHE A 222 5.84 0.58 9.40
C PHE A 222 5.35 1.97 8.98
N PHE A 223 4.38 2.06 8.08
CA PHE A 223 3.88 3.36 7.62
C PHE A 223 3.08 4.13 8.67
N THR A 224 2.53 3.45 9.69
CA THR A 224 1.84 4.12 10.80
C THR A 224 2.80 4.55 11.91
N LEU A 225 3.66 3.66 12.38
CA LEU A 225 4.46 3.89 13.58
C LEU A 225 5.96 4.13 13.30
N GLY A 226 6.38 4.02 12.04
CA GLY A 226 7.74 4.32 11.61
C GLY A 226 8.18 5.77 11.88
N PRO A 227 7.33 6.79 11.63
CA PRO A 227 7.65 8.17 11.98
C PRO A 227 7.95 8.35 13.47
N ILE A 228 7.14 7.78 14.35
CA ILE A 228 7.34 7.83 15.81
C ILE A 228 8.59 7.06 16.22
N PHE A 229 8.83 5.89 15.63
CA PHE A 229 10.06 5.14 15.86
C PHE A 229 11.32 5.94 15.49
N ALA A 230 11.26 6.68 14.38
CA ALA A 230 12.36 7.55 13.96
C ALA A 230 12.53 8.75 14.89
N GLU A 231 11.44 9.36 15.37
CA GLU A 231 11.44 10.42 16.36
C GLU A 231 12.03 9.97 17.71
N MET A 232 11.63 8.79 18.20
CA MET A 232 12.19 8.16 19.42
C MET A 232 13.70 7.87 19.30
N ARG A 233 14.25 7.84 18.08
CA ARG A 233 15.68 7.74 17.82
C ARG A 233 16.38 9.10 17.76
N GLY A 234 15.66 10.19 17.96
CA GLY A 234 16.19 11.55 17.96
C GLY A 234 16.31 12.17 16.57
N LEU A 235 15.66 11.62 15.54
CA LEU A 235 15.65 12.20 14.21
C LEU A 235 14.78 13.46 14.19
N SER A 236 15.27 14.52 13.56
CA SER A 236 14.51 15.73 13.25
C SER A 236 13.40 15.46 12.22
N MET A 237 12.45 16.36 12.08
CA MET A 237 11.35 16.21 11.09
C MET A 237 11.85 16.00 9.66
N GLY A 238 12.97 16.66 9.29
CA GLY A 238 13.60 16.45 7.97
C GLY A 238 14.21 15.06 7.83
N GLU A 239 14.86 14.56 8.87
CA GLU A 239 15.44 13.22 8.89
C GLU A 239 14.37 12.12 8.93
N ILE A 240 13.26 12.34 9.64
CA ILE A 240 12.07 11.45 9.61
C ILE A 240 11.53 11.37 8.19
N ALA A 241 11.39 12.50 7.51
CA ALA A 241 10.92 12.53 6.11
C ALA A 241 11.85 11.73 5.19
N ILE A 242 13.17 11.90 5.32
CA ILE A 242 14.18 11.16 4.55
C ILE A 242 14.11 9.66 4.90
N PHE A 243 14.00 9.30 6.17
CA PHE A 243 13.89 7.92 6.63
C PHE A 243 12.68 7.21 5.98
N MET A 244 11.51 7.82 6.03
CA MET A 244 10.30 7.26 5.42
C MET A 244 10.36 7.24 3.89
N ALA A 245 10.92 8.29 3.27
CA ALA A 245 11.14 8.36 1.83
C ALA A 245 12.13 7.30 1.34
N CYS A 246 13.23 7.05 2.07
CA CYS A 246 14.21 5.99 1.77
C CYS A 246 13.55 4.61 1.78
N GLY A 247 12.66 4.32 2.72
CA GLY A 247 11.90 3.07 2.74
C GLY A 247 11.05 2.91 1.47
N THR A 248 10.34 3.96 1.07
CA THR A 248 9.52 3.93 -0.16
C THR A 248 10.38 3.84 -1.43
N LEU A 249 11.49 4.60 -1.48
CA LEU A 249 12.44 4.57 -2.60
C LEU A 249 13.09 3.19 -2.75
N GLY A 250 13.44 2.55 -1.63
CA GLY A 250 13.94 1.17 -1.65
C GLY A 250 12.96 0.22 -2.34
N GLY A 251 11.68 0.32 -2.02
CA GLY A 251 10.61 -0.44 -2.67
C GLY A 251 10.53 -0.18 -4.18
N PHE A 252 10.62 1.09 -4.57
CA PHE A 252 10.64 1.49 -5.97
C PHE A 252 11.81 0.86 -6.75
N VAL A 253 13.02 0.95 -6.19
CA VAL A 253 14.23 0.42 -6.84
C VAL A 253 14.25 -1.10 -6.87
N ALA A 254 13.82 -1.77 -5.79
CA ALA A 254 13.87 -3.22 -5.68
C ALA A 254 12.73 -3.95 -6.42
N ALA A 255 11.63 -3.29 -6.72
CA ALA A 255 10.48 -3.91 -7.36
C ALA A 255 10.84 -4.57 -8.71
N TRP A 256 11.62 -3.89 -9.55
CA TRP A 256 12.04 -4.42 -10.84
C TRP A 256 13.01 -5.62 -10.74
N PRO A 257 14.14 -5.56 -10.01
CA PRO A 257 15.03 -6.72 -9.90
C PRO A 257 14.39 -7.92 -9.18
N LEU A 258 13.56 -7.69 -8.16
CA LEU A 258 12.82 -8.77 -7.50
C LEU A 258 11.79 -9.41 -8.43
N GLY A 259 11.15 -8.61 -9.27
CA GLY A 259 10.26 -9.12 -10.32
C GLY A 259 10.98 -10.04 -11.30
N LEU A 260 12.09 -9.57 -11.88
CA LEU A 260 12.91 -10.38 -12.78
C LEU A 260 13.41 -11.68 -12.13
N LEU A 261 13.79 -11.59 -10.86
CA LEU A 261 14.24 -12.76 -10.09
C LEU A 261 13.08 -13.74 -9.88
N SER A 262 11.89 -13.23 -9.56
CA SER A 262 10.67 -14.00 -9.37
C SER A 262 10.23 -14.75 -10.63
N ASP A 263 10.39 -14.13 -11.81
CA ASP A 263 10.04 -14.78 -13.08
C ASP A 263 11.01 -15.89 -13.47
N ARG A 264 12.30 -15.74 -13.13
CA ARG A 264 13.36 -16.72 -13.48
C ARG A 264 13.54 -17.82 -12.45
N TRP A 265 13.38 -17.52 -11.17
CA TRP A 265 13.63 -18.45 -10.07
C TRP A 265 12.31 -18.92 -9.44
N ASP A 266 12.38 -19.90 -8.55
CA ASP A 266 11.23 -20.33 -7.73
C ASP A 266 10.76 -19.15 -6.88
N ARG A 267 9.52 -18.69 -7.11
CA ARG A 267 8.93 -17.55 -6.41
C ARG A 267 8.94 -17.69 -4.89
N ARG A 268 8.86 -18.92 -4.40
CA ARG A 268 8.96 -19.23 -2.97
C ARG A 268 10.31 -18.81 -2.40
N LEU A 269 11.41 -19.11 -3.13
CA LEU A 269 12.76 -18.71 -2.73
C LEU A 269 12.92 -17.19 -2.75
N VAL A 270 12.32 -16.51 -3.72
CA VAL A 270 12.37 -15.05 -3.79
C VAL A 270 11.61 -14.43 -2.61
N ILE A 271 10.41 -14.92 -2.28
CA ILE A 271 9.64 -14.47 -1.11
C ILE A 271 10.42 -14.72 0.20
N ILE A 272 10.98 -15.92 0.37
CA ILE A 272 11.78 -16.28 1.55
C ILE A 272 13.03 -15.39 1.65
N GLY A 273 13.74 -15.22 0.54
CA GLY A 273 14.95 -14.39 0.47
C GLY A 273 14.68 -12.93 0.78
N ALA A 274 13.62 -12.36 0.21
CA ALA A 274 13.19 -10.99 0.51
C ALA A 274 12.82 -10.83 1.99
N ALA A 275 12.05 -11.75 2.56
CA ALA A 275 11.69 -11.70 3.97
C ALA A 275 12.92 -11.86 4.89
N ALA A 276 13.86 -12.75 4.54
CA ALA A 276 15.11 -12.91 5.30
C ALA A 276 15.98 -11.65 5.23
N ALA A 277 16.11 -11.03 4.07
CA ALA A 277 16.85 -9.78 3.88
C ALA A 277 16.19 -8.62 4.65
N ALA A 278 14.85 -8.53 4.65
CA ALA A 278 14.11 -7.56 5.45
C ALA A 278 14.36 -7.75 6.96
N ALA A 279 14.29 -9.00 7.46
CA ALA A 279 14.58 -9.31 8.85
C ALA A 279 16.02 -8.95 9.24
N ALA A 280 16.99 -9.27 8.38
CA ALA A 280 18.41 -8.93 8.60
C ALA A 280 18.61 -7.42 8.65
N SER A 281 18.02 -6.67 7.71
CA SER A 281 18.10 -5.21 7.69
C SER A 281 17.52 -4.57 8.97
N LEU A 282 16.34 -5.04 9.42
CA LEU A 282 15.74 -4.60 10.67
C LEU A 282 16.60 -4.92 11.90
N THR A 283 17.20 -6.10 11.94
CA THR A 283 18.08 -6.51 13.04
C THR A 283 19.32 -5.64 13.08
N THR A 284 19.90 -5.32 11.92
CA THR A 284 21.02 -4.35 11.82
C THR A 284 20.58 -2.97 12.31
N MET A 285 19.42 -2.49 11.90
CA MET A 285 18.86 -1.21 12.35
C MET A 285 18.63 -1.16 13.87
N LEU A 286 18.27 -2.30 14.49
CA LEU A 286 18.15 -2.43 15.95
C LEU A 286 19.50 -2.37 16.69
N ALA A 287 20.55 -2.85 16.06
CA ALA A 287 21.91 -2.84 16.63
C ALA A 287 22.56 -1.45 16.60
N LEU A 288 22.08 -0.54 15.73
CA LEU A 288 22.54 0.84 15.68
C LEU A 288 22.01 1.60 16.90
N ALA A 289 22.91 2.22 17.68
CA ALA A 289 22.50 3.02 18.83
C ALA A 289 21.85 4.35 18.41
N PRO A 290 20.90 4.89 19.19
CA PRO A 290 20.43 6.26 18.98
C PRO A 290 21.61 7.25 19.08
N GLY A 291 21.73 8.16 18.10
CA GLY A 291 22.80 9.14 18.07
C GLY A 291 24.13 8.64 17.48
N ASP A 292 24.16 7.43 16.88
CA ASP A 292 25.33 6.98 16.13
C ASP A 292 25.73 7.98 15.05
N ALA A 293 27.03 8.15 14.85
CA ALA A 293 27.62 9.10 13.92
C ALA A 293 27.33 8.83 12.43
N TYR A 294 26.54 7.79 12.13
CA TYR A 294 26.30 7.35 10.76
C TYR A 294 24.79 7.27 10.42
N PRO A 295 24.06 8.40 10.34
CA PRO A 295 22.64 8.40 9.99
C PRO A 295 22.38 7.79 8.60
N TRP A 296 23.34 7.86 7.68
CA TRP A 296 23.25 7.25 6.36
C TRP A 296 23.10 5.71 6.42
N LEU A 297 23.65 5.05 7.44
CA LEU A 297 23.51 3.60 7.62
C LEU A 297 22.06 3.24 7.99
N LEU A 298 21.43 4.07 8.82
CA LEU A 298 20.00 3.92 9.14
C LEU A 298 19.14 4.08 7.89
N TYR A 299 19.43 5.08 7.04
CA TYR A 299 18.72 5.28 5.78
C TYR A 299 18.95 4.13 4.79
N LEU A 300 20.16 3.58 4.73
CA LEU A 300 20.44 2.41 3.92
C LEU A 300 19.66 1.18 4.42
N CYS A 301 19.64 0.94 5.73
CA CYS A 301 18.89 -0.16 6.32
C CYS A 301 17.39 -0.03 6.03
N VAL A 302 16.79 1.15 6.21
CA VAL A 302 15.35 1.31 5.92
C VAL A 302 15.06 1.22 4.42
N ALA A 303 15.97 1.66 3.54
CA ALA A 303 15.84 1.50 2.09
C ALA A 303 15.87 0.01 1.69
N LEU A 304 16.82 -0.76 2.23
CA LEU A 304 16.88 -2.21 2.02
C LEU A 304 15.62 -2.91 2.57
N PHE A 305 15.19 -2.54 3.77
CA PHE A 305 13.96 -3.04 4.36
C PHE A 305 12.74 -2.75 3.47
N GLY A 306 12.52 -1.49 3.10
CA GLY A 306 11.44 -1.07 2.22
C GLY A 306 11.49 -1.75 0.85
N GLY A 307 12.72 -1.95 0.33
CA GLY A 307 12.98 -2.68 -0.90
C GLY A 307 12.48 -4.12 -0.88
N MET A 308 12.51 -4.75 0.28
CA MET A 308 12.05 -6.14 0.44
C MET A 308 10.56 -6.24 0.76
N ILE A 309 9.99 -5.31 1.55
CA ILE A 309 8.60 -5.43 2.01
C ILE A 309 7.58 -4.90 1.00
N ILE A 310 7.87 -3.80 0.29
CA ILE A 310 6.90 -3.19 -0.64
C ILE A 310 6.54 -4.14 -1.78
N PRO A 311 7.50 -4.83 -2.45
CA PRO A 311 7.16 -5.79 -3.48
C PRO A 311 6.53 -7.10 -2.97
N THR A 312 6.49 -7.33 -1.64
CA THR A 312 5.99 -8.61 -1.07
C THR A 312 4.54 -8.90 -1.50
N TYR A 313 3.68 -7.87 -1.59
CA TYR A 313 2.30 -8.06 -2.08
C TYR A 313 2.27 -8.55 -3.53
N SER A 314 3.03 -7.90 -4.41
CA SER A 314 3.12 -8.29 -5.82
C SER A 314 3.74 -9.69 -6.00
N LEU A 315 4.76 -10.04 -5.19
CA LEU A 315 5.35 -11.38 -5.17
C LEU A 315 4.33 -12.44 -4.69
N ALA A 316 3.55 -12.13 -3.66
CA ALA A 316 2.50 -12.99 -3.15
C ALA A 316 1.39 -13.19 -4.20
N LEU A 317 0.99 -12.12 -4.90
CA LEU A 317 0.01 -12.15 -5.97
C LEU A 317 0.52 -12.99 -7.16
N ALA A 318 1.76 -12.79 -7.58
CA ALA A 318 2.38 -13.57 -8.62
C ALA A 318 2.52 -15.07 -8.25
N HIS A 319 2.82 -15.37 -6.97
CA HIS A 319 2.83 -16.75 -6.50
C HIS A 319 1.42 -17.37 -6.44
N LEU A 320 0.42 -16.56 -6.16
CA LEU A 320 -0.99 -16.96 -6.17
C LEU A 320 -1.47 -17.25 -7.60
N SER A 321 -1.10 -16.39 -8.56
CA SER A 321 -1.49 -16.56 -9.98
C SER A 321 -0.96 -17.83 -10.61
N ASP A 322 0.17 -18.36 -10.13
CA ASP A 322 0.69 -19.67 -10.57
C ASP A 322 -0.14 -20.86 -10.05
N ALA A 323 -1.03 -20.64 -9.06
CA ALA A 323 -1.78 -21.70 -8.37
C ALA A 323 -3.29 -21.70 -8.69
N VAL A 324 -3.81 -20.65 -9.31
CA VAL A 324 -5.23 -20.50 -9.63
C VAL A 324 -5.46 -20.39 -11.13
N SER A 325 -6.66 -20.74 -11.59
CA SER A 325 -7.04 -20.59 -13.00
C SER A 325 -7.23 -19.11 -13.36
N GLN A 326 -7.13 -18.79 -14.66
CA GLN A 326 -7.36 -17.43 -15.17
C GLN A 326 -8.76 -16.89 -14.80
N GLU A 327 -9.78 -17.74 -14.86
CA GLU A 327 -11.16 -17.37 -14.52
C GLU A 327 -11.32 -17.00 -13.03
N GLU A 328 -10.50 -17.61 -12.16
CA GLU A 328 -10.53 -17.40 -10.72
C GLU A 328 -9.60 -16.29 -10.25
N MET A 329 -8.68 -15.82 -11.11
CA MET A 329 -7.63 -14.88 -10.76
C MET A 329 -8.17 -13.56 -10.17
N VAL A 330 -9.27 -13.05 -10.73
CA VAL A 330 -9.95 -11.84 -10.24
C VAL A 330 -10.42 -12.00 -8.80
N ALA A 331 -11.11 -13.09 -8.52
CA ALA A 331 -11.60 -13.37 -7.18
C ALA A 331 -10.48 -13.69 -6.19
N ALA A 332 -9.40 -14.31 -6.68
CA ALA A 332 -8.22 -14.66 -5.91
C ALA A 332 -7.41 -13.40 -5.50
N SER A 333 -7.22 -12.46 -6.42
CA SER A 333 -6.54 -11.18 -6.13
C SER A 333 -7.33 -10.35 -5.12
N GLY A 334 -8.66 -10.29 -5.24
CA GLY A 334 -9.53 -9.66 -4.25
C GLY A 334 -9.39 -10.31 -2.86
N GLY A 335 -9.34 -11.64 -2.80
CA GLY A 335 -9.11 -12.37 -1.55
C GLY A 335 -7.73 -12.09 -0.94
N LEU A 336 -6.67 -12.02 -1.76
CA LEU A 336 -5.33 -11.67 -1.29
C LEU A 336 -5.27 -10.23 -0.77
N LEU A 337 -5.94 -9.30 -1.44
CA LEU A 337 -6.05 -7.92 -0.98
C LEU A 337 -6.74 -7.83 0.38
N LEU A 338 -7.82 -8.57 0.59
CA LEU A 338 -8.48 -8.64 1.90
C LEU A 338 -7.56 -9.21 2.98
N ALA A 339 -6.78 -10.26 2.66
CA ALA A 339 -5.79 -10.80 3.58
C ALA A 339 -4.70 -9.77 3.91
N HIS A 340 -4.16 -9.07 2.90
CA HIS A 340 -3.19 -7.99 3.08
C HIS A 340 -3.77 -6.83 3.91
N GLY A 341 -4.97 -6.37 3.57
CA GLY A 341 -5.66 -5.31 4.30
C GLY A 341 -5.92 -5.68 5.77
N ALA A 342 -6.33 -6.93 6.04
CA ALA A 342 -6.50 -7.42 7.40
C ALA A 342 -5.16 -7.41 8.18
N GLY A 343 -4.06 -7.82 7.52
CA GLY A 343 -2.72 -7.70 8.08
C GLY A 343 -2.34 -6.24 8.34
N ALA A 344 -2.61 -5.36 7.38
CA ALA A 344 -2.28 -3.93 7.47
C ALA A 344 -3.12 -3.19 8.54
N ALA A 345 -4.30 -3.69 8.87
CA ALA A 345 -5.07 -3.23 10.03
C ALA A 345 -4.53 -3.81 11.35
N ALA A 346 -4.15 -5.09 11.37
CA ALA A 346 -3.64 -5.73 12.57
C ALA A 346 -2.23 -5.22 12.97
N GLY A 347 -1.37 -4.93 11.98
CA GLY A 347 0.01 -4.53 12.19
C GLY A 347 0.19 -3.32 13.10
N PRO A 348 -0.44 -2.18 12.83
CA PRO A 348 -0.34 -0.99 13.68
C PRO A 348 -0.86 -1.22 15.09
N LEU A 349 -1.90 -2.04 15.26
CA LEU A 349 -2.42 -2.40 16.59
C LEU A 349 -1.38 -3.21 17.38
N ILE A 350 -0.85 -4.27 16.77
CA ILE A 350 0.16 -5.13 17.42
C ILE A 350 1.41 -4.31 17.76
N ALA A 351 1.90 -3.52 16.79
CA ALA A 351 3.09 -2.70 17.00
C ALA A 351 2.88 -1.57 18.01
N GLY A 352 1.70 -0.93 18.04
CA GLY A 352 1.35 0.09 19.03
C GLY A 352 1.35 -0.46 20.45
N PHE A 353 0.76 -1.63 20.68
CA PHE A 353 0.84 -2.31 21.97
C PHE A 353 2.28 -2.72 22.31
N ALA A 354 3.03 -3.28 21.37
CA ALA A 354 4.42 -3.66 21.58
C ALA A 354 5.31 -2.46 21.92
N MET A 355 5.11 -1.33 21.24
CA MET A 355 5.84 -0.08 21.52
C MET A 355 5.46 0.53 22.88
N SER A 356 4.24 0.35 23.36
CA SER A 356 3.85 0.76 24.71
C SER A 356 4.59 -0.02 25.80
N ALA A 357 5.02 -1.25 25.51
CA ALA A 357 5.80 -2.07 26.42
C ALA A 357 7.33 -1.84 26.30
N THR A 358 7.82 -1.51 25.10
CA THR A 358 9.24 -1.26 24.85
C THR A 358 9.44 -0.37 23.61
N PRO A 359 10.38 0.59 23.64
CA PRO A 359 10.69 1.43 22.47
C PRO A 359 11.10 0.65 21.22
N ARG A 360 11.53 -0.61 21.37
CA ARG A 360 11.87 -1.52 20.27
C ARG A 360 10.69 -2.31 19.73
N GLY A 361 9.47 -2.09 20.24
CA GLY A 361 8.26 -2.87 19.94
C GLY A 361 7.91 -2.91 18.46
N LEU A 362 8.05 -1.80 17.73
CA LEU A 362 7.88 -1.78 16.27
C LEU A 362 8.83 -2.77 15.59
N SER A 363 10.12 -2.65 15.87
CA SER A 363 11.13 -3.50 15.22
C SER A 363 10.91 -4.97 15.55
N TYR A 364 10.54 -5.31 16.78
CA TYR A 364 10.22 -6.71 17.14
C TYR A 364 9.00 -7.23 16.37
N THR A 365 7.96 -6.42 16.21
CA THR A 365 6.77 -6.79 15.43
C THR A 365 7.14 -7.03 13.97
N LEU A 366 7.93 -6.12 13.38
CA LEU A 366 8.35 -6.22 12.00
C LEU A 366 9.26 -7.44 11.75
N VAL A 367 10.26 -7.67 12.63
CA VAL A 367 11.15 -8.84 12.54
C VAL A 367 10.35 -10.13 12.70
N ALA A 368 9.45 -10.20 13.68
CA ALA A 368 8.63 -11.38 13.90
C ALA A 368 7.78 -11.72 12.66
N ALA A 369 7.14 -10.72 12.03
CA ALA A 369 6.37 -10.94 10.82
C ALA A 369 7.23 -11.50 9.67
N GLN A 370 8.44 -10.95 9.46
CA GLN A 370 9.34 -11.43 8.42
C GLN A 370 9.89 -12.84 8.71
N VAL A 371 10.28 -13.11 9.95
CA VAL A 371 10.71 -14.44 10.38
C VAL A 371 9.59 -15.48 10.19
N LEU A 372 8.34 -15.13 10.49
CA LEU A 372 7.20 -16.02 10.24
C LEU A 372 7.02 -16.31 8.75
N ILE A 373 7.22 -15.33 7.85
CA ILE A 373 7.21 -15.57 6.39
C ILE A 373 8.33 -16.56 6.02
N VAL A 374 9.54 -16.38 6.54
CA VAL A 374 10.68 -17.27 6.27
C VAL A 374 10.39 -18.69 6.75
N LEU A 375 9.99 -18.86 8.02
CA LEU A 375 9.73 -20.18 8.61
C LEU A 375 8.60 -20.91 7.87
N PHE A 376 7.52 -20.20 7.56
CA PHE A 376 6.40 -20.76 6.84
C PHE A 376 6.79 -21.10 5.39
N GLY A 377 7.53 -20.21 4.73
CA GLY A 377 8.03 -20.41 3.38
C GLY A 377 8.97 -21.62 3.27
N VAL A 378 9.94 -21.73 4.17
CA VAL A 378 10.87 -22.88 4.23
C VAL A 378 10.11 -24.19 4.45
N ARG A 379 9.16 -24.23 5.39
CA ARG A 379 8.31 -25.41 5.58
C ARG A 379 7.56 -25.79 4.30
N ARG A 380 7.03 -24.81 3.58
CA ARG A 380 6.28 -25.04 2.33
C ARG A 380 7.18 -25.41 1.17
N PHE A 381 8.40 -24.92 1.13
CA PHE A 381 9.40 -25.30 0.11
C PHE A 381 9.68 -26.81 0.13
N PHE A 382 9.81 -27.40 1.31
CA PHE A 382 10.04 -28.84 1.45
C PHE A 382 8.77 -29.70 1.33
N SER A 383 7.57 -29.11 1.44
CA SER A 383 6.31 -29.88 1.47
C SER A 383 5.60 -29.97 0.12
N ARG A 384 5.96 -29.15 -0.87
CA ARG A 384 5.26 -29.06 -2.17
C ARG A 384 6.26 -28.89 -3.30
N ALA A 385 6.00 -29.47 -4.47
CA ALA A 385 6.80 -29.21 -5.66
C ALA A 385 6.63 -27.76 -6.16
N ALA A 386 7.65 -27.21 -6.85
CA ALA A 386 7.56 -25.92 -7.52
C ALA A 386 6.62 -25.97 -8.72
N ALA A 387 5.94 -24.87 -9.04
CA ALA A 387 5.24 -24.73 -10.31
C ALA A 387 6.27 -24.76 -11.46
N PRO A 388 6.01 -25.48 -12.57
CA PRO A 388 6.87 -25.47 -13.73
C PRO A 388 7.05 -24.05 -14.29
N VAL A 389 8.26 -23.70 -14.72
CA VAL A 389 8.58 -22.35 -15.25
C VAL A 389 7.68 -21.96 -16.44
N ALA A 390 7.28 -22.95 -17.25
CA ALA A 390 6.39 -22.74 -18.41
C ALA A 390 4.96 -22.29 -18.05
N HIS A 391 4.56 -22.40 -16.80
CA HIS A 391 3.22 -22.00 -16.31
C HIS A 391 3.23 -20.71 -15.48
N LYS A 392 4.38 -20.01 -15.40
CA LYS A 392 4.46 -18.77 -14.63
C LYS A 392 3.86 -17.60 -15.39
N SER A 393 3.01 -16.84 -14.71
CA SER A 393 2.56 -15.53 -15.17
C SER A 393 3.69 -14.50 -15.04
N ALA A 394 3.72 -13.47 -15.91
CA ALA A 394 4.68 -12.38 -15.79
C ALA A 394 4.46 -11.57 -14.50
N PHE A 395 5.55 -11.17 -13.84
CA PHE A 395 5.47 -10.31 -12.66
C PHE A 395 5.06 -8.89 -13.05
N ALA A 396 4.11 -8.30 -12.32
CA ALA A 396 3.81 -6.88 -12.39
C ALA A 396 3.86 -6.25 -11.00
N VAL A 397 4.34 -5.01 -10.95
CA VAL A 397 4.34 -4.22 -9.72
C VAL A 397 2.93 -3.70 -9.48
N GLU A 398 2.26 -4.25 -8.49
CA GLU A 398 0.95 -3.77 -8.09
C GLU A 398 1.02 -3.12 -6.70
N PRO A 399 0.49 -1.91 -6.54
CA PRO A 399 0.32 -1.34 -5.22
C PRO A 399 -0.72 -2.18 -4.45
N PRO A 400 -0.58 -2.33 -3.12
CA PRO A 400 -1.58 -3.00 -2.28
C PRO A 400 -2.79 -2.07 -2.07
N VAL A 401 -3.47 -1.77 -3.15
CA VAL A 401 -4.70 -0.98 -3.19
C VAL A 401 -5.83 -1.87 -3.71
N PRO A 402 -7.09 -1.54 -3.44
CA PRO A 402 -8.23 -2.27 -3.99
C PRO A 402 -8.15 -2.26 -5.52
N VAL A 403 -7.71 -3.36 -6.08
CA VAL A 403 -7.64 -3.55 -7.53
C VAL A 403 -9.06 -3.91 -7.98
N GLY A 404 -9.60 -3.17 -8.95
CA GLY A 404 -10.83 -3.57 -9.62
C GLY A 404 -10.64 -4.96 -10.23
N THR A 405 -11.71 -5.76 -10.22
CA THR A 405 -11.71 -7.18 -10.63
C THR A 405 -11.11 -7.45 -12.01
N GLU A 406 -10.95 -6.42 -12.84
CA GLU A 406 -10.44 -6.52 -14.21
C GLU A 406 -8.91 -6.48 -14.31
N PHE A 407 -8.19 -5.96 -13.30
CA PHE A 407 -6.71 -5.94 -13.28
C PHE A 407 -6.12 -7.34 -13.14
N ALA A 408 -6.77 -8.21 -12.40
CA ALA A 408 -6.33 -9.57 -12.22
C ALA A 408 -6.36 -10.41 -13.51
N ILE A 409 -7.25 -10.07 -14.47
CA ILE A 409 -7.33 -10.74 -15.77
C ILE A 409 -6.10 -10.47 -16.64
N ALA A 410 -5.39 -9.36 -16.40
CA ALA A 410 -4.23 -8.97 -17.19
C ALA A 410 -3.02 -9.91 -17.02
N HIS A 411 -2.89 -10.55 -15.87
CA HIS A 411 -1.78 -11.50 -15.61
C HIS A 411 -2.03 -12.89 -16.20
N SER A 412 -3.18 -13.10 -16.77
CA SER A 412 -3.61 -14.40 -17.26
C SER A 412 -3.32 -14.66 -18.75
N THR A 413 -2.83 -13.70 -19.50
CA THR A 413 -2.44 -13.91 -20.90
C THR A 413 -0.96 -14.28 -20.98
N PRO A 414 -0.60 -15.48 -21.50
CA PRO A 414 0.80 -15.81 -21.81
C PRO A 414 1.33 -14.82 -22.85
N ALA A 415 2.59 -14.40 -22.65
CA ALA A 415 3.33 -13.54 -23.59
C ALA A 415 3.56 -14.27 -24.92
#